data_d6f6cb38e4419b56240e6f979920c35f
#
_entry.id   d6f6cb38e4419b56240e6f979920c35f
#
_cell.length_a   1.000
_cell.length_b   1.000
_cell.length_c   1.000
_cell.angle_alpha   90.00
_cell.angle_beta   90.00
_cell.angle_gamma   90.00
#
_symmetry.space_group_name_H-M   'P 1'
#
loop_
_entity.id
_entity.type
_entity.pdbx_description
1 polymer ?
#
loop_
_entity_poly.entity_id
_entity_poly.type
_entity_poly.pdbx_seq_one_letter_code
_entity_poly.pdbx_strand_id
1 'polypeptide(L)'
;MSTESDIYETFDTMGLKDNLLRGILSYGYEKPSVVQTKGIVPVIKGNDCVIQAQSGTGKTATFSIAALELVDKNIESCQVIILNPTREIADQTLNVIRSLGNY
;
A
#
# COMPACT_ATOMS: atom_id res chain seq x y z
N MET A 1 10.65 -3.18 -15.89
CA MET A 1 10.33 -2.15 -16.31
C MET A 1 8.97 -1.80 -16.43
N SER A 2 8.64 -0.68 -16.13
CA SER A 2 7.27 -0.24 -16.18
C SER A 2 6.83 -0.08 -17.62
N THR A 3 5.62 -0.51 -17.91
CA THR A 3 5.02 -0.34 -19.22
C THR A 3 3.64 0.28 -19.02
N GLU A 4 2.96 0.58 -20.12
CA GLU A 4 1.63 1.10 -20.05
C GLU A 4 0.66 0.14 -19.34
N SER A 5 0.92 -1.16 -19.43
CA SER A 5 0.09 -2.16 -18.76
C SER A 5 0.23 -2.10 -17.23
N ASP A 6 1.23 -1.39 -16.70
CA ASP A 6 1.44 -1.24 -15.26
C ASP A 6 0.77 0.02 -14.71
N ILE A 7 -0.02 0.72 -15.51
CA ILE A 7 -0.74 1.92 -15.09
C ILE A 7 -2.16 1.52 -14.70
N TYR A 8 -2.53 1.86 -13.47
CA TYR A 8 -3.84 1.51 -12.92
C TYR A 8 -4.59 2.78 -12.55
N GLU A 9 -5.73 3.00 -13.16
CA GLU A 9 -6.52 4.23 -12.95
C GLU A 9 -7.35 4.17 -11.67
N THR A 10 -7.63 2.98 -11.16
CA THR A 10 -8.41 2.80 -9.95
C THR A 10 -7.81 1.71 -9.09
N PHE A 11 -8.14 1.72 -7.81
CA PHE A 11 -7.65 0.68 -6.90
C PHE A 11 -8.26 -0.69 -7.21
N ASP A 12 -9.49 -0.74 -7.66
CA ASP A 12 -10.15 -2.03 -7.95
C ASP A 12 -9.57 -2.75 -9.17
N THR A 13 -8.81 -2.07 -10.01
CA THR A 13 -8.12 -2.73 -11.13
C THR A 13 -6.76 -3.32 -10.74
N MET A 14 -6.31 -3.11 -9.50
CA MET A 14 -5.01 -3.60 -9.04
C MET A 14 -5.00 -5.06 -8.59
N GLY A 15 -6.15 -5.70 -8.49
CA GLY A 15 -6.24 -7.08 -8.02
C GLY A 15 -6.12 -7.23 -6.51
N LEU A 16 -6.52 -6.21 -5.75
CA LEU A 16 -6.44 -6.23 -4.30
C LEU A 16 -7.56 -7.09 -3.68
N LYS A 17 -7.31 -7.59 -2.48
CA LYS A 17 -8.34 -8.30 -1.71
C LYS A 17 -9.54 -7.39 -1.48
N ASP A 18 -10.73 -7.97 -1.50
CA ASP A 18 -11.98 -7.21 -1.33
C ASP A 18 -12.01 -6.44 -0.02
N ASN A 19 -11.59 -7.06 1.06
CA ASN A 19 -11.57 -6.41 2.38
C ASN A 19 -10.58 -5.23 2.41
N LEU A 20 -9.44 -5.37 1.76
CA LEU A 20 -8.47 -4.29 1.68
C LEU A 20 -9.01 -3.14 0.82
N LEU A 21 -9.61 -3.45 -0.32
CA LEU A 21 -10.21 -2.43 -1.17
C LEU A 21 -11.27 -1.65 -0.40
N ARG A 22 -12.09 -2.34 0.39
CA ARG A 22 -13.08 -1.69 1.24
C ARG A 22 -12.44 -0.73 2.24
N GLY A 23 -11.32 -1.14 2.85
CA GLY A 23 -10.57 -0.28 3.75
C GLY A 23 -10.01 0.95 3.08
N ILE A 24 -9.49 0.81 1.86
CA ILE A 24 -8.96 1.92 1.08
C ILE A 24 -10.04 2.95 0.79
N LEU A 25 -11.19 2.50 0.32
CA LEU A 25 -12.31 3.39 -0.01
C LEU A 25 -12.89 4.04 1.24
N SER A 26 -12.99 3.29 2.34
CA SER A 26 -13.48 3.81 3.61
C SER A 26 -12.55 4.86 4.21
N TYR A 27 -11.25 4.73 3.96
CA TYR A 27 -10.27 5.70 4.42
C TYR A 27 -10.39 7.04 3.68
N GLY A 28 -11.02 7.03 2.50
CA GLY A 28 -11.25 8.23 1.72
C GLY A 28 -10.45 8.31 0.44
N TYR A 29 -9.69 7.28 0.09
CA TYR A 29 -8.96 7.26 -1.17
C TYR A 29 -9.91 6.86 -2.29
N GLU A 30 -10.10 7.75 -3.26
CA GLU A 30 -10.95 7.48 -4.41
C GLU A 30 -10.14 7.00 -5.61
N LYS A 31 -9.04 7.70 -5.90
CA LYS A 31 -8.17 7.37 -7.01
C LYS A 31 -6.74 7.28 -6.53
N PRO A 32 -5.96 6.32 -7.04
CA PRO A 32 -4.56 6.25 -6.67
C PRO A 32 -3.77 7.43 -7.23
N SER A 33 -2.80 7.89 -6.45
CA SER A 33 -1.83 8.88 -6.93
C SER A 33 -0.87 8.21 -7.92
N VAL A 34 -0.03 9.02 -8.58
CA VAL A 34 0.98 8.49 -9.50
C VAL A 34 1.90 7.50 -8.78
N VAL A 35 2.33 7.83 -7.56
CA VAL A 35 3.18 6.94 -6.76
C VAL A 35 2.46 5.62 -6.47
N GLN A 36 1.19 5.69 -6.14
CA GLN A 36 0.38 4.50 -5.85
C GLN A 36 0.17 3.65 -7.10
N THR A 37 -0.13 4.27 -8.24
CA THR A 37 -0.33 3.52 -9.47
C THR A 37 0.91 2.79 -9.91
N LYS A 38 2.09 3.36 -9.66
CA LYS A 38 3.35 2.75 -10.09
C LYS A 38 3.99 1.85 -9.05
N GLY A 39 3.65 2.03 -7.76
CA GLY A 39 4.34 1.35 -6.68
C GLY A 39 3.65 0.12 -6.13
N ILE A 40 2.32 0.14 -6.01
CA ILE A 40 1.60 -0.92 -5.30
C ILE A 40 1.74 -2.27 -5.99
N VAL A 41 1.40 -2.35 -7.26
CA VAL A 41 1.36 -3.64 -7.97
C VAL A 41 2.73 -4.29 -8.12
N PRO A 42 3.81 -3.57 -8.48
CA PRO A 42 5.13 -4.20 -8.54
C PRO A 42 5.56 -4.82 -7.22
N VAL A 43 5.27 -4.17 -6.09
CA VAL A 43 5.61 -4.72 -4.77
C VAL A 43 4.79 -5.98 -4.49
N ILE A 44 3.50 -5.96 -4.79
CA ILE A 44 2.63 -7.12 -4.60
C ILE A 44 3.11 -8.32 -5.43
N LYS A 45 3.64 -8.05 -6.62
CA LYS A 45 4.15 -9.12 -7.49
C LYS A 45 5.49 -9.69 -7.03
N GLY A 46 6.06 -9.16 -5.94
CA GLY A 46 7.29 -9.69 -5.37
C GLY A 46 8.55 -9.02 -5.88
N ASN A 47 8.45 -7.91 -6.58
CA ASN A 47 9.60 -7.18 -7.08
C ASN A 47 10.19 -6.28 -5.99
N ASP A 48 11.50 -6.17 -5.97
CA ASP A 48 12.16 -5.17 -5.16
C ASP A 48 11.96 -3.80 -5.82
N CYS A 49 11.57 -2.81 -5.03
CA CYS A 49 11.24 -1.49 -5.55
C CYS A 49 11.90 -0.39 -4.74
N VAL A 50 12.35 0.65 -5.43
CA VAL A 50 12.77 1.90 -4.80
C VAL A 50 11.78 2.96 -5.25
N ILE A 51 11.12 3.61 -4.28
CA ILE A 51 10.10 4.61 -4.58
C ILE A 51 10.54 5.93 -3.98
N GLN A 52 10.74 6.93 -4.84
CA GLN A 52 11.07 8.27 -4.45
C GLN A 52 9.96 9.21 -4.88
N ALA A 53 9.46 10.00 -3.94
CA ALA A 53 8.41 10.95 -4.23
C ALA A 53 8.40 12.02 -3.13
N GLN A 54 7.80 13.14 -3.45
CA GLN A 54 7.67 14.23 -2.48
C GLN A 54 6.68 13.86 -1.37
N SER A 55 6.83 14.52 -0.23
CA SER A 55 5.89 14.35 0.88
C SER A 55 4.48 14.68 0.43
N GLY A 56 3.51 13.97 0.95
CA GLY A 56 2.10 14.21 0.64
C GLY A 56 1.62 13.56 -0.64
N THR A 57 2.43 12.75 -1.30
CA THR A 57 2.04 12.09 -2.55
C THR A 57 1.49 10.67 -2.37
N GLY A 58 1.36 10.23 -1.12
CA GLY A 58 0.77 8.93 -0.83
C GLY A 58 1.77 7.78 -0.71
N LYS A 59 3.05 8.07 -0.41
CA LYS A 59 4.06 7.03 -0.23
C LYS A 59 3.71 6.06 0.89
N THR A 60 3.27 6.59 2.03
CA THR A 60 2.92 5.76 3.19
C THR A 60 1.79 4.80 2.83
N ALA A 61 0.76 5.29 2.16
CA ALA A 61 -0.33 4.44 1.72
C ALA A 61 0.14 3.40 0.71
N THR A 62 1.08 3.76 -0.17
CA THR A 62 1.59 2.84 -1.18
C THR A 62 2.16 1.58 -0.56
N PHE A 63 3.12 1.71 0.36
CA PHE A 63 3.72 0.50 0.96
C PHE A 63 2.79 -0.14 1.98
N SER A 64 1.92 0.63 2.63
CA SER A 64 0.94 0.08 3.58
C SER A 64 -0.07 -0.82 2.87
N ILE A 65 -0.59 -0.38 1.73
CA ILE A 65 -1.52 -1.18 0.93
C ILE A 65 -0.84 -2.44 0.42
N ALA A 66 0.38 -2.32 -0.10
CA ALA A 66 1.11 -3.48 -0.59
C ALA A 66 1.39 -4.48 0.53
N ALA A 67 1.77 -4.01 1.70
CA ALA A 67 2.01 -4.88 2.86
C ALA A 67 0.74 -5.61 3.28
N LEU A 68 -0.39 -4.91 3.37
CA LEU A 68 -1.66 -5.51 3.76
C LEU A 68 -2.13 -6.53 2.72
N GLU A 69 -1.88 -6.29 1.45
CA GLU A 69 -2.23 -7.25 0.41
C GLU A 69 -1.40 -8.53 0.52
N LEU A 70 -0.12 -8.42 0.88
CA LEU A 70 0.78 -9.56 0.98
C LEU A 70 0.56 -10.41 2.24
N VAL A 71 -0.01 -9.82 3.28
CA VAL A 71 -0.23 -10.52 4.55
C VAL A 71 -1.31 -11.58 4.41
N ASP A 72 -1.02 -12.78 4.94
CA ASP A 72 -2.02 -13.84 5.07
C ASP A 72 -2.41 -13.93 6.54
N LYS A 73 -3.63 -13.56 6.86
CA LYS A 73 -4.11 -13.51 8.25
C LYS A 73 -4.23 -14.88 8.91
N ASN A 74 -4.08 -15.95 8.15
CA ASN A 74 -4.07 -17.32 8.69
C ASN A 74 -2.68 -17.75 9.18
N ILE A 75 -1.66 -16.93 8.94
CA ILE A 75 -0.29 -17.20 9.38
C ILE A 75 -0.01 -16.37 10.63
N GLU A 76 0.39 -17.00 11.72
CA GLU A 76 0.59 -16.34 13.01
C GLU A 76 2.03 -15.93 13.27
N SER A 77 2.79 -15.61 12.25
CA SER A 77 4.16 -15.14 12.40
C SER A 77 4.31 -13.74 11.80
N CYS A 78 5.43 -13.09 12.10
CA CYS A 78 5.72 -11.79 11.51
C CYS A 78 5.97 -11.96 10.03
N GLN A 79 5.19 -11.28 9.21
CA GLN A 79 5.27 -11.41 7.75
C GLN A 79 5.84 -10.17 7.07
N VAL A 80 5.73 -9.00 7.71
CA VAL A 80 6.20 -7.73 7.15
C VAL A 80 6.86 -6.91 8.25
N ILE A 81 7.98 -6.29 7.91
CA ILE A 81 8.67 -5.35 8.80
C ILE A 81 8.78 -4.02 8.07
N ILE A 82 8.33 -2.95 8.71
CA ILE A 82 8.40 -1.60 8.16
C ILE A 82 9.27 -0.76 9.08
N LEU A 83 10.36 -0.21 8.52
CA LEU A 83 11.28 0.63 9.26
C LEU A 83 11.04 2.09 8.93
N ASN A 84 10.99 2.92 9.95
CA ASN A 84 10.77 4.35 9.80
C ASN A 84 11.89 5.12 10.49
N PRO A 85 12.22 6.34 10.01
CA PRO A 85 13.35 7.08 10.56
C PRO A 85 13.11 7.68 11.94
N THR A 86 11.85 7.94 12.30
CA THR A 86 11.51 8.51 13.60
C THR A 86 10.30 7.80 14.19
N ARG A 87 10.13 7.97 15.51
CA ARG A 87 8.99 7.40 16.20
C ARG A 87 7.66 8.03 15.75
N GLU A 88 7.66 9.33 15.49
CA GLU A 88 6.46 10.02 15.03
C GLU A 88 6.00 9.48 13.69
N ILE A 89 6.93 9.23 12.77
CA ILE A 89 6.58 8.67 11.46
C ILE A 89 6.12 7.23 11.61
N ALA A 90 6.74 6.46 12.51
CA ALA A 90 6.30 5.09 12.79
C ALA A 90 4.86 5.06 13.31
N ASP A 91 4.51 5.98 14.21
CA ASP A 91 3.15 6.08 14.74
C ASP A 91 2.15 6.46 13.65
N GLN A 92 2.51 7.39 12.76
CA GLN A 92 1.65 7.75 11.63
C GLN A 92 1.43 6.56 10.69
N THR A 93 2.49 5.82 10.40
CA THR A 93 2.41 4.62 9.57
C THR A 93 1.49 3.59 10.20
N LEU A 94 1.63 3.36 11.50
CA LEU A 94 0.78 2.42 12.22
C LEU A 94 -0.70 2.81 12.11
N ASN A 95 -1.00 4.09 12.27
CA ASN A 95 -2.38 4.57 12.18
C ASN A 95 -2.96 4.37 10.79
N VAL A 96 -2.18 4.62 9.75
CA VAL A 96 -2.61 4.39 8.36
C VAL A 96 -2.89 2.91 8.13
N ILE A 97 -1.98 2.04 8.55
CA ILE A 97 -2.15 0.60 8.36
C ILE A 97 -3.37 0.08 9.09
N ARG A 98 -3.60 0.51 10.32
CA ARG A 98 -4.78 0.11 11.07
C ARG A 98 -6.08 0.56 10.41
N SER A 99 -6.08 1.76 9.87
CA SER A 99 -7.26 2.29 9.20
C SER A 99 -7.56 1.56 7.89
N LEU A 100 -6.53 1.34 7.09
CA LEU A 100 -6.67 0.63 5.82
C LEU A 100 -7.02 -0.84 6.03
N GLY A 101 -6.47 -1.46 7.05
CA GLY A 101 -6.67 -2.86 7.35
C GLY A 101 -7.83 -3.17 8.29
N ASN A 102 -8.77 -2.23 8.45
CA ASN A 102 -9.86 -2.35 9.41
C ASN A 102 -10.81 -3.52 9.10
N TYR A 103 -10.88 -3.94 7.87
CA TYR A 103 -11.72 -5.04 7.44
C TYR A 103 -10.91 -6.28 7.13
#